data_f2f4bba93fb30e1d7cf227f16da25610
#
_entry.id   f2f4bba93fb30e1d7cf227f16da25610
#
_cell.length_a   1.000
_cell.length_b   1.000
_cell.length_c   1.000
_cell.angle_alpha   90.00
_cell.angle_beta   90.00
_cell.angle_gamma   90.00
#
_symmetry.space_group_name_H-M   'P 1'
#
loop_
_entity.id
_entity.type
_entity.pdbx_description
1 polymer ?
#
loop_
_entity_poly.entity_id
_entity_poly.type
_entity_poly.pdbx_seq_one_letter_code
_entity_poly.pdbx_strand_id
1 'polypeptide(L)' 'MEGETVAYKFEILKGQDNLFYWRFRASNGEVMCSSDGYTAKASAKNAIESIQSNAPRAMIEDKI' A
#
# COMPACT_ATOMS: atom_id res chain seq x y z
N MET A 1 -20.77 -14.33 -5.81
CA MET A 1 -20.41 -14.11 -5.77
C MET A 1 -19.78 -13.86 -6.00
N GLU A 2 -19.75 -13.58 -5.92
CA GLU A 2 -19.22 -13.32 -6.00
C GLU A 2 -18.56 -12.97 -5.66
N GLY A 3 -18.48 -12.94 -5.62
CA GLY A 3 -17.91 -12.73 -5.38
C GLY A 3 -17.26 -12.38 -4.64
N GLU A 4 -17.42 -12.46 -3.96
CA GLU A 4 -16.62 -12.06 -3.27
C GLU A 4 -15.38 -12.14 -3.47
N THR A 5 -14.93 -11.57 -4.06
CA THR A 5 -13.58 -11.69 -4.34
C THR A 5 -12.78 -11.09 -3.30
N VAL A 6 -12.02 -11.91 -2.68
CA VAL A 6 -11.15 -11.44 -1.66
C VAL A 6 -9.90 -11.05 -2.35
N ALA A 7 -9.56 -9.81 -2.34
CA ALA A 7 -8.42 -9.30 -3.07
C ALA A 7 -7.56 -8.46 -2.16
N TYR A 8 -6.26 -8.49 -2.42
CA TYR A 8 -5.32 -7.56 -1.79
C TYR A 8 -5.54 -6.19 -2.40
N LYS A 9 -5.36 -5.14 -1.62
CA LYS A 9 -5.58 -3.79 -2.13
C LYS A 9 -4.73 -2.77 -1.39
N PHE A 10 -4.45 -1.67 -2.09
CA PHE A 10 -3.91 -0.47 -1.48
C PHE A 10 -5.04 0.50 -1.22
N GLU A 11 -5.01 1.14 -0.06
CA GLU A 11 -5.96 2.18 0.30
C GLU A 11 -5.21 3.48 0.51
N ILE A 12 -5.72 4.57 -0.03
CA ILE A 12 -5.14 5.90 0.20
C ILE A 12 -6.04 6.62 1.17
N LEU A 13 -5.43 7.18 2.22
CA LEU A 13 -6.15 7.83 3.31
C LEU A 13 -5.54 9.19 3.56
N LYS A 14 -6.32 10.06 4.18
CA LYS A 14 -5.82 11.34 4.63
C LYS A 14 -5.86 11.36 6.16
N GLY A 15 -4.72 11.68 6.76
CA GLY A 15 -4.62 11.73 8.21
C GLY A 15 -5.11 13.05 8.78
N GLN A 16 -5.22 13.10 10.10
CA GLN A 16 -5.60 14.33 10.79
C GLN A 16 -4.51 15.41 10.67
N ASP A 17 -3.31 15.00 10.32
CA ASP A 17 -2.18 15.92 10.07
C ASP A 17 -2.21 16.48 8.65
N ASN A 18 -3.27 16.17 7.88
CA ASN A 18 -3.44 16.59 6.49
C ASN A 18 -2.44 15.95 5.53
N LEU A 19 -1.73 14.92 5.97
CA LEU A 19 -0.86 14.16 5.10
C LEU A 19 -1.61 12.99 4.51
N PHE A 20 -1.13 12.52 3.37
CA PHE A 20 -1.69 11.38 2.67
C PHE A 20 -0.88 10.14 2.99
N TYR A 21 -1.59 9.04 3.25
CA TYR A 21 -0.98 7.76 3.61
C TYR A 21 -1.59 6.70 2.73
N TRP A 22 -0.85 5.63 2.51
CA TRP A 22 -1.44 4.43 1.93
C TRP A 22 -1.19 3.26 2.87
N ARG A 23 -2.03 2.26 2.74
CA ARG A 23 -1.81 1.01 3.44
C ARG A 23 -2.17 -0.14 2.52
N PHE A 24 -1.51 -1.27 2.72
CA PHE A 24 -1.70 -2.46 1.93
C PHE A 24 -2.41 -3.49 2.77
N ARG A 25 -3.62 -3.86 2.32
CA ARG A 25 -4.44 -4.82 3.04
C ARG A 25 -4.42 -6.16 2.35
N ALA A 26 -4.33 -7.22 3.16
CA ALA A 26 -4.49 -8.58 2.67
C ALA A 26 -5.96 -8.86 2.42
N SER A 27 -6.20 -9.98 1.76
CA SER A 27 -7.56 -10.38 1.39
C SER A 27 -8.45 -10.62 2.61
N ASN A 28 -7.88 -10.90 3.77
CA ASN A 28 -8.66 -11.09 4.99
C ASN A 28 -8.92 -9.77 5.73
N GLY A 29 -8.52 -8.63 5.14
CA GLY A 29 -8.71 -7.31 5.74
C GLY A 29 -7.58 -6.84 6.63
N GLU A 30 -6.59 -7.67 6.85
CA GLU A 30 -5.47 -7.33 7.71
C GLU A 30 -4.53 -6.33 7.02
N VAL A 31 -4.08 -5.31 7.75
CA VAL A 31 -3.12 -4.36 7.23
C VAL A 31 -1.73 -5.00 7.29
N MET A 32 -1.13 -5.22 6.13
CA MET A 32 0.19 -5.83 6.04
C MET A 32 1.29 -4.82 6.21
N CYS A 33 1.09 -3.63 5.67
CA CYS A 33 2.06 -2.54 5.83
C CYS A 33 1.40 -1.22 5.49
N SER A 34 2.07 -0.14 5.88
CA SER A 34 1.57 1.21 5.62
C SER A 34 2.75 2.13 5.36
N SER A 35 2.45 3.29 4.78
CA SER A 35 3.48 4.26 4.40
C SER A 35 3.65 5.34 5.46
N ASP A 36 4.73 6.10 5.30
CA ASP A 36 4.86 7.39 5.96
C ASP A 36 3.93 8.40 5.26
N GLY A 37 3.83 9.59 5.84
CA GLY A 37 2.96 10.61 5.27
C GLY A 37 3.57 11.32 4.08
N TYR A 38 2.71 11.60 3.09
CA TYR A 38 3.09 12.37 1.91
C TYR A 38 2.29 13.67 1.91
N THR A 39 2.91 14.76 1.47
CA THR A 39 2.23 16.05 1.41
C THR A 39 1.25 16.14 0.27
N ALA A 40 1.43 15.33 -0.78
CA ALA A 40 0.54 15.34 -1.94
C ALA A 40 -0.01 13.95 -2.18
N LYS A 41 -1.29 13.89 -2.53
CA LYS A 41 -1.94 12.62 -2.85
C LYS A 41 -1.26 11.92 -4.02
N ALA A 42 -0.82 12.69 -5.01
CA ALA A 42 -0.14 12.13 -6.18
C ALA A 42 1.13 11.42 -5.78
N SER A 43 1.85 11.93 -4.77
CA SER A 43 3.08 11.27 -4.31
C SER A 43 2.78 9.93 -3.67
N ALA A 44 1.71 9.84 -2.88
CA ALA A 44 1.30 8.58 -2.28
C ALA A 44 0.93 7.57 -3.36
N LYS A 45 0.20 8.02 -4.37
CA LYS A 45 -0.21 7.15 -5.48
C LYS A 45 0.99 6.68 -6.28
N ASN A 46 1.95 7.57 -6.53
CA ASN A 46 3.17 7.20 -7.26
C ASN A 46 3.98 6.16 -6.51
N ALA A 47 4.03 6.26 -5.19
CA ALA A 47 4.73 5.26 -4.38
C ALA A 47 4.06 3.89 -4.52
N ILE A 48 2.73 3.85 -4.51
CA ILE A 48 1.99 2.60 -4.71
C ILE A 48 2.34 2.00 -6.08
N GLU A 49 2.31 2.83 -7.13
CA GLU A 49 2.58 2.34 -8.47
C GLU A 49 4.01 1.80 -8.60
N SER A 50 4.94 2.45 -7.93
CA SER A 50 6.32 1.98 -7.91
C SER A 50 6.42 0.60 -7.23
N ILE A 51 5.72 0.43 -6.13
CA ILE A 51 5.70 -0.86 -5.44
C ILE A 51 5.09 -1.93 -6.33
N GLN A 52 3.97 -1.61 -6.98
CA GLN A 52 3.30 -2.56 -7.87
C GLN A 52 4.21 -3.00 -9.01
N SER A 53 5.03 -2.09 -9.52
CA SER A 53 5.91 -2.39 -10.64
C SER A 53 7.15 -3.14 -10.23
N ASN A 54 7.69 -2.85 -9.05
CA ASN A 54 9.03 -3.32 -8.68
C ASN A 54 9.04 -4.43 -7.64
N ALA A 55 8.03 -4.49 -6.77
CA ALA A 55 8.01 -5.50 -5.71
C ALA A 55 8.11 -6.93 -6.22
N PRO A 56 7.46 -7.30 -7.34
CA PRO A 56 7.57 -8.68 -7.83
C PRO A 56 8.98 -9.09 -8.21
N ARG A 57 9.86 -8.11 -8.50
CA ARG A 57 11.23 -8.38 -8.90
C ARG A 57 12.22 -8.09 -7.78
N ALA A 58 11.72 -7.65 -6.65
CA ALA A 58 12.61 -7.29 -5.53
C ALA A 58 13.19 -8.55 -4.91
N MET A 59 14.47 -8.48 -4.59
CA MET A 59 15.16 -9.58 -3.94
C MET A 59 14.90 -9.53 -2.45
N ILE A 60 14.86 -10.70 -1.84
CA ILE A 60 14.84 -10.78 -0.39
C ILE A 60 16.29 -10.82 0.07
N GLU A 61 16.65 -9.88 0.91
CA GLU A 61 18.00 -9.80 1.46
C GLU A 61 17.88 -10.03 2.96
N ASP A 62 18.35 -11.19 3.39
CA ASP A 62 18.27 -11.58 4.80
C ASP A 62 19.50 -11.05 5.50
N LYS A 63 19.30 -10.15 6.45
CA LYS A 63 20.41 -9.47 7.14
C LYS A 63 20.57 -9.92 8.58
N ILE A 64 19.94 -11.03 8.92
CA ILE A 64 20.03 -11.55 10.28
C ILE A 64 21.03 -12.69 10.35
#